data_0b5544cca79cea16d367507c83e29d30
#
_entry.id   0b5544cca79cea16d367507c83e29d30
#
_cell.length_a   1.000
_cell.length_b   1.000
_cell.length_c   1.000
_cell.angle_alpha   90.00
_cell.angle_beta   90.00
_cell.angle_gamma   90.00
#
_symmetry.space_group_name_H-M   'P 1'
#
loop_
_entity.id
_entity.type
_entity.pdbx_description
1 polymer ?
#
loop_
_entity_poly.entity_id
_entity_poly.type
_entity_poly.pdbx_seq_one_letter_code
_entity_poly.pdbx_strand_id
1 'polypeptide(L)'
;MKGNDRIIETLNMLLADELTAINQYMVHSEMCSNWGYEALHDVIEKRAITEMKHAEMHIARIIFLDGRPIVSNLNPIHIGADVLSQLKNDLAAEQGAVKAYNDAAKLAVEVGDNGTRAMLEGILKDEEDHLDWLETQLDQVEQIGIQIFLSQQIED
;
A
#
# COMPACT_ATOMS: atom_id res chain seq x y z
N MET A 1 0.06 27.11 -4.06
CA MET A 1 1.25 27.56 -3.31
C MET A 1 2.48 26.86 -3.90
N LYS A 2 3.52 27.60 -4.17
CA LYS A 2 4.73 26.97 -4.72
C LYS A 2 5.42 26.13 -3.67
N GLY A 3 5.53 24.81 -3.93
CA GLY A 3 6.17 23.87 -3.03
C GLY A 3 7.65 23.67 -3.35
N ASN A 4 8.31 22.90 -2.48
CA ASN A 4 9.71 22.49 -2.69
C ASN A 4 9.77 21.39 -3.76
N ASP A 5 10.69 21.53 -4.71
CA ASP A 5 10.80 20.59 -5.84
C ASP A 5 11.12 19.16 -5.40
N ARG A 6 11.92 18.99 -4.35
CA ARG A 6 12.25 17.66 -3.81
C ARG A 6 11.03 16.98 -3.19
N ILE A 7 10.15 17.76 -2.54
CA ILE A 7 8.90 17.25 -1.99
C ILE A 7 7.95 16.80 -3.11
N ILE A 8 7.81 17.62 -4.16
CA ILE A 8 6.95 17.27 -5.31
C ILE A 8 7.46 15.98 -5.98
N GLU A 9 8.76 15.87 -6.18
CA GLU A 9 9.37 14.65 -6.73
C GLU A 9 9.09 13.42 -5.83
N THR A 10 9.28 13.57 -4.52
CA THR A 10 9.04 12.52 -3.54
C THR A 10 7.57 12.09 -3.53
N LEU A 11 6.63 13.04 -3.56
CA LEU A 11 5.20 12.73 -3.63
C LEU A 11 4.84 11.98 -4.91
N ASN A 12 5.47 12.32 -6.05
CA ASN A 12 5.28 11.59 -7.29
C ASN A 12 5.86 10.16 -7.22
N MET A 13 6.97 9.96 -6.51
CA MET A 13 7.51 8.61 -6.25
C MET A 13 6.54 7.77 -5.40
N LEU A 14 6.01 8.37 -4.34
CA LEU A 14 5.00 7.71 -3.48
C LEU A 14 3.72 7.43 -4.25
N LEU A 15 3.29 8.33 -5.12
CA LEU A 15 2.13 8.13 -5.99
C LEU A 15 2.32 6.92 -6.91
N ALA A 16 3.51 6.76 -7.50
CA ALA A 16 3.83 5.58 -8.31
C ALA A 16 3.76 4.29 -7.48
N ASP A 17 4.24 4.31 -6.23
CA ASP A 17 4.16 3.17 -5.32
C ASP A 17 2.71 2.81 -5.01
N GLU A 18 1.84 3.81 -4.73
CA GLU A 18 0.42 3.59 -4.46
C GLU A 18 -0.31 3.00 -5.68
N LEU A 19 -0.07 3.52 -6.87
CA LEU A 19 -0.67 3.01 -8.10
C LEU A 19 -0.23 1.58 -8.41
N THR A 20 1.01 1.25 -8.10
CA THR A 20 1.55 -0.11 -8.20
C THR A 20 0.85 -1.05 -7.21
N ALA A 21 0.71 -0.63 -5.96
CA ALA A 21 0.05 -1.41 -4.91
C ALA A 21 -1.43 -1.65 -5.23
N ILE A 22 -2.15 -0.65 -5.73
CA ILE A 22 -3.55 -0.79 -6.16
C ILE A 22 -3.69 -1.93 -7.16
N ASN A 23 -2.86 -1.95 -8.19
CA ASN A 23 -2.91 -2.97 -9.23
C ASN A 23 -2.59 -4.37 -8.67
N GLN A 24 -1.58 -4.49 -7.82
CA GLN A 24 -1.21 -5.76 -7.21
C GLN A 24 -2.34 -6.30 -6.33
N TYR A 25 -2.92 -5.48 -5.46
CA TYR A 25 -3.97 -5.89 -4.54
C TYR A 25 -5.28 -6.19 -5.27
N MET A 26 -5.64 -5.45 -6.32
CA MET A 26 -6.80 -5.78 -7.12
C MET A 26 -6.71 -7.17 -7.73
N VAL A 27 -5.57 -7.52 -8.31
CA VAL A 27 -5.36 -8.85 -8.90
C VAL A 27 -5.40 -9.93 -7.81
N HIS A 28 -4.70 -9.72 -6.69
CA HIS A 28 -4.70 -10.67 -5.58
C HIS A 28 -6.11 -10.88 -5.02
N SER A 29 -6.90 -9.80 -4.85
CA SER A 29 -8.26 -9.92 -4.32
C SER A 29 -9.17 -10.72 -5.24
N GLU A 30 -9.09 -10.49 -6.55
CA GLU A 30 -9.88 -11.22 -7.54
C GLU A 30 -9.46 -12.70 -7.65
N MET A 31 -8.16 -12.99 -7.55
CA MET A 31 -7.67 -14.37 -7.47
C MET A 31 -8.21 -15.09 -6.25
N CYS A 32 -8.21 -14.44 -5.08
CA CYS A 32 -8.78 -15.00 -3.85
C CYS A 32 -10.27 -15.30 -4.01
N SER A 33 -11.04 -14.38 -4.59
CA SER A 33 -12.47 -14.60 -4.87
C SER A 33 -12.69 -15.78 -5.81
N ASN A 34 -11.89 -15.89 -6.86
CA ASN A 34 -11.95 -17.00 -7.81
C ASN A 34 -11.67 -18.36 -7.16
N TRP A 35 -10.83 -18.39 -6.14
CA TRP A 35 -10.56 -19.61 -5.37
C TRP A 35 -11.60 -19.88 -4.29
N GLY A 36 -12.53 -18.98 -4.05
CA GLY A 36 -13.54 -19.09 -3.00
C GLY A 36 -13.10 -18.62 -1.63
N TYR A 37 -11.97 -17.91 -1.52
CA TYR A 37 -11.48 -17.35 -0.27
C TYR A 37 -12.02 -15.92 -0.09
N GLU A 38 -13.33 -15.81 0.14
CA GLU A 38 -14.04 -14.52 0.16
C GLU A 38 -13.60 -13.62 1.32
N ALA A 39 -13.22 -14.18 2.47
CA ALA A 39 -12.71 -13.38 3.59
C ALA A 39 -11.40 -12.64 3.21
N LEU A 40 -10.50 -13.31 2.52
CA LEU A 40 -9.28 -12.66 2.00
C LEU A 40 -9.61 -11.65 0.91
N HIS A 41 -10.50 -11.99 -0.02
CA HIS A 41 -10.95 -11.07 -1.06
C HIS A 41 -11.42 -9.75 -0.44
N ASP A 42 -12.32 -9.81 0.55
CA ASP A 42 -12.90 -8.62 1.16
C ASP A 42 -11.84 -7.71 1.79
N VAL A 43 -10.90 -8.28 2.52
CA VAL A 43 -9.84 -7.51 3.19
C VAL A 43 -8.87 -6.89 2.17
N ILE A 44 -8.45 -7.67 1.17
CA ILE A 44 -7.48 -7.21 0.17
C ILE A 44 -8.11 -6.15 -0.74
N GLU A 45 -9.37 -6.31 -1.12
CA GLU A 45 -10.10 -5.30 -1.90
C GLU A 45 -10.22 -3.98 -1.14
N LYS A 46 -10.58 -4.03 0.15
CA LYS A 46 -10.61 -2.83 1.01
C LYS A 46 -9.24 -2.17 1.06
N ARG A 47 -8.19 -2.95 1.06
CA ARG A 47 -6.82 -2.41 1.03
C ARG A 47 -6.52 -1.70 -0.27
N ALA A 48 -6.90 -2.26 -1.41
CA ALA A 48 -6.75 -1.59 -2.70
C ALA A 48 -7.48 -0.25 -2.72
N ILE A 49 -8.67 -0.17 -2.14
CA ILE A 49 -9.45 1.07 -2.02
C ILE A 49 -8.74 2.09 -1.12
N THR A 50 -8.15 1.66 -0.01
CA THR A 50 -7.37 2.53 0.87
C THR A 50 -6.16 3.11 0.13
N GLU A 51 -5.44 2.29 -0.64
CA GLU A 51 -4.32 2.76 -1.45
C GLU A 51 -4.76 3.76 -2.53
N MET A 52 -5.95 3.58 -3.10
CA MET A 52 -6.53 4.55 -4.03
C MET A 52 -6.78 5.91 -3.36
N LYS A 53 -7.26 5.91 -2.12
CA LYS A 53 -7.46 7.15 -1.35
C LYS A 53 -6.11 7.82 -1.04
N HIS A 54 -5.08 7.05 -0.73
CA HIS A 54 -3.72 7.58 -0.56
C HIS A 54 -3.23 8.23 -1.86
N ALA A 55 -3.44 7.59 -3.01
CA ALA A 55 -3.09 8.14 -4.31
C ALA A 55 -3.80 9.49 -4.55
N GLU A 56 -5.09 9.59 -4.23
CA GLU A 56 -5.85 10.84 -4.33
C GLU A 56 -5.26 11.94 -3.44
N MET A 57 -4.83 11.59 -2.23
CA MET A 57 -4.18 12.54 -1.30
C MET A 57 -2.87 13.08 -1.88
N HIS A 58 -2.04 12.23 -2.48
CA HIS A 58 -0.81 12.65 -3.14
C HIS A 58 -1.09 13.57 -4.33
N ILE A 59 -2.04 13.21 -5.17
CA ILE A 59 -2.45 14.03 -6.32
C ILE A 59 -2.89 15.43 -5.85
N ALA A 60 -3.78 15.48 -4.87
CA ALA A 60 -4.28 16.75 -4.33
C ALA A 60 -3.15 17.60 -3.73
N ARG A 61 -2.24 16.97 -2.99
CA ARG A 61 -1.11 17.70 -2.38
C ARG A 61 -0.13 18.24 -3.42
N ILE A 62 0.18 17.44 -4.44
CA ILE A 62 1.06 17.86 -5.54
C ILE A 62 0.45 19.10 -6.25
N ILE A 63 -0.85 19.05 -6.55
CA ILE A 63 -1.55 20.19 -7.18
C ILE A 63 -1.52 21.41 -6.27
N PHE A 64 -1.77 21.24 -4.97
CA PHE A 64 -1.70 22.32 -3.99
C PHE A 64 -0.32 22.98 -3.96
N LEU A 65 0.75 22.21 -4.16
CA LEU A 65 2.13 22.69 -4.18
C LEU A 65 2.56 23.22 -5.57
N ASP A 66 1.64 23.44 -6.48
CA ASP A 66 1.87 23.87 -7.88
C ASP A 66 2.75 22.87 -8.67
N GLY A 67 2.73 21.61 -8.28
CA GLY A 67 3.38 20.52 -9.01
C GLY A 67 2.46 19.85 -10.01
N ARG A 68 3.01 18.96 -10.81
CA ARG A 68 2.27 18.15 -11.77
C ARG A 68 2.22 16.69 -11.30
N PRO A 69 1.03 16.14 -11.00
CA PRO A 69 0.92 14.71 -10.69
C PRO A 69 1.28 13.85 -11.90
N ILE A 70 2.06 12.81 -11.66
CA ILE A 70 2.45 11.83 -12.68
C ILE A 70 1.77 10.50 -12.33
N VAL A 71 0.81 10.08 -13.17
CA VAL A 71 0.04 8.85 -12.94
C VAL A 71 0.36 7.74 -13.93
N SER A 72 1.35 7.96 -14.79
CA SER A 72 1.76 6.99 -15.82
C SER A 72 2.92 6.09 -15.42
N ASN A 73 3.51 6.31 -14.24
CA ASN A 73 4.64 5.51 -13.76
C ASN A 73 4.14 4.41 -12.83
N LEU A 74 4.55 3.18 -13.15
CA LEU A 74 4.32 2.02 -12.29
C LEU A 74 5.66 1.35 -12.00
N ASN A 75 5.81 0.86 -10.78
CA ASN A 75 6.93 0.00 -10.39
C ASN A 75 6.63 -1.46 -10.74
N PRO A 76 7.59 -2.39 -10.66
CA PRO A 76 7.32 -3.80 -10.87
C PRO A 76 6.20 -4.32 -9.95
N ILE A 77 5.26 -5.08 -10.53
CA ILE A 77 4.14 -5.68 -9.82
C ILE A 77 4.43 -7.17 -9.64
N HIS A 78 4.27 -7.67 -8.42
CA HIS A 78 4.57 -9.05 -8.07
C HIS A 78 3.30 -9.81 -7.71
N ILE A 79 2.74 -10.53 -8.70
CA ILE A 79 1.53 -11.33 -8.50
C ILE A 79 1.92 -12.71 -8.00
N GLY A 80 1.41 -13.10 -6.83
CA GLY A 80 1.61 -14.42 -6.26
C GLY A 80 0.72 -15.46 -6.93
N ALA A 81 1.27 -16.65 -7.23
CA ALA A 81 0.52 -17.74 -7.85
C ALA A 81 -0.43 -18.45 -6.87
N ASP A 82 -0.20 -18.32 -5.58
CA ASP A 82 -1.03 -18.86 -4.51
C ASP A 82 -1.15 -17.85 -3.36
N VAL A 83 -2.00 -18.14 -2.39
CA VAL A 83 -2.24 -17.22 -1.26
C VAL A 83 -0.97 -16.93 -0.48
N LEU A 84 -0.16 -17.94 -0.19
CA LEU A 84 1.07 -17.74 0.60
C LEU A 84 2.04 -16.80 -0.11
N SER A 85 2.27 -16.99 -1.41
CA SER A 85 3.15 -16.10 -2.19
C SER A 85 2.56 -14.70 -2.33
N GLN A 86 1.23 -14.56 -2.43
CA GLN A 86 0.55 -13.26 -2.43
C GLN A 86 0.79 -12.51 -1.13
N LEU A 87 0.59 -13.16 0.02
CA LEU A 87 0.82 -12.55 1.33
C LEU A 87 2.29 -12.10 1.50
N LYS A 88 3.24 -12.91 1.03
CA LYS A 88 4.67 -12.56 1.09
C LYS A 88 5.01 -11.38 0.18
N ASN A 89 4.45 -11.36 -1.03
CA ASN A 89 4.66 -10.25 -1.97
C ASN A 89 4.05 -8.95 -1.43
N ASP A 90 2.86 -9.03 -0.83
CA ASP A 90 2.20 -7.88 -0.22
C ASP A 90 2.98 -7.38 1.01
N LEU A 91 3.52 -8.29 1.83
CA LEU A 91 4.39 -7.92 2.95
C LEU A 91 5.62 -7.15 2.49
N ALA A 92 6.29 -7.63 1.46
CA ALA A 92 7.46 -6.95 0.89
C ALA A 92 7.10 -5.54 0.38
N ALA A 93 5.95 -5.40 -0.28
CA ALA A 93 5.45 -4.10 -0.74
C ALA A 93 5.20 -3.13 0.43
N GLU A 94 4.57 -3.60 1.52
CA GLU A 94 4.30 -2.77 2.69
C GLU A 94 5.56 -2.41 3.47
N GLN A 95 6.53 -3.31 3.57
CA GLN A 95 7.83 -3.00 4.18
C GLN A 95 8.53 -1.87 3.41
N GLY A 96 8.49 -1.92 2.10
CA GLY A 96 9.00 -0.85 1.24
C GLY A 96 8.25 0.47 1.43
N ALA A 97 6.92 0.41 1.54
CA ALA A 97 6.08 1.58 1.77
C ALA A 97 6.38 2.24 3.13
N VAL A 98 6.45 1.48 4.21
CA VAL A 98 6.77 2.00 5.54
C VAL A 98 8.10 2.75 5.51
N LYS A 99 9.12 2.17 4.89
CA LYS A 99 10.42 2.84 4.73
C LYS A 99 10.31 4.12 3.92
N ALA A 100 9.62 4.09 2.78
CA ALA A 100 9.47 5.23 1.90
C ALA A 100 8.73 6.40 2.57
N TYR A 101 7.66 6.10 3.32
CA TYR A 101 6.90 7.13 4.06
C TYR A 101 7.71 7.74 5.21
N ASN A 102 8.50 6.94 5.93
CA ASN A 102 9.40 7.47 6.95
C ASN A 102 10.46 8.40 6.35
N ASP A 103 11.07 8.01 5.24
CA ASP A 103 12.06 8.83 4.55
C ASP A 103 11.44 10.15 4.03
N ALA A 104 10.24 10.06 3.46
CA ALA A 104 9.52 11.22 2.94
C ALA A 104 9.10 12.20 4.05
N ALA A 105 8.62 11.68 5.20
CA ALA A 105 8.27 12.50 6.35
C ALA A 105 9.50 13.25 6.89
N LYS A 106 10.65 12.60 6.94
CA LYS A 106 11.92 13.22 7.33
C LYS A 106 12.30 14.35 6.37
N LEU A 107 12.18 14.13 5.07
CA LEU A 107 12.44 15.16 4.07
C LEU A 107 11.49 16.36 4.24
N ALA A 108 10.22 16.12 4.51
CA ALA A 108 9.24 17.19 4.72
C ALA A 108 9.64 18.09 5.91
N VAL A 109 10.17 17.51 6.98
CA VAL A 109 10.72 18.27 8.11
C VAL A 109 11.93 19.09 7.68
N GLU A 110 12.87 18.49 6.93
CA GLU A 110 14.10 19.17 6.48
C GLU A 110 13.81 20.42 5.64
N VAL A 111 12.78 20.37 4.80
CA VAL A 111 12.41 21.51 3.94
C VAL A 111 11.37 22.44 4.55
N GLY A 112 10.93 22.16 5.78
CA GLY A 112 9.96 23.00 6.49
C GLY A 112 8.52 22.87 6.01
N ASP A 113 8.15 21.72 5.44
CA ASP A 113 6.77 21.43 4.97
C ASP A 113 6.03 20.51 5.94
N ASN A 114 5.62 21.07 7.07
CA ASN A 114 4.91 20.30 8.10
C ASN A 114 3.51 19.85 7.67
N GLY A 115 2.88 20.55 6.74
CA GLY A 115 1.58 20.14 6.19
C GLY A 115 1.69 18.83 5.41
N THR A 116 2.72 18.68 4.59
CA THR A 116 3.03 17.43 3.91
C THR A 116 3.42 16.35 4.91
N ARG A 117 4.25 16.67 5.91
CA ARG A 117 4.63 15.71 6.96
C ARG A 117 3.42 15.12 7.66
N ALA A 118 2.47 15.96 8.07
CA ALA A 118 1.27 15.50 8.77
C ALA A 118 0.44 14.54 7.90
N MET A 119 0.28 14.84 6.61
CA MET A 119 -0.38 13.96 5.66
C MET A 119 0.35 12.61 5.55
N LEU A 120 1.66 12.64 5.39
CA LEU A 120 2.48 11.43 5.24
C LEU A 120 2.45 10.55 6.49
N GLU A 121 2.45 11.15 7.68
CA GLU A 121 2.34 10.41 8.95
C GLU A 121 0.99 9.69 9.08
N GLY A 122 -0.09 10.30 8.60
CA GLY A 122 -1.41 9.67 8.58
C GLY A 122 -1.46 8.45 7.65
N ILE A 123 -0.84 8.56 6.48
CA ILE A 123 -0.74 7.43 5.54
C ILE A 123 0.17 6.34 6.12
N LEU A 124 1.31 6.72 6.71
CA LEU A 124 2.23 5.79 7.35
C LEU A 124 1.51 4.91 8.38
N LYS A 125 0.62 5.49 9.17
CA LYS A 125 -0.17 4.73 10.14
C LYS A 125 -1.00 3.63 9.45
N ASP A 126 -1.67 3.95 8.34
CA ASP A 126 -2.44 2.97 7.58
C ASP A 126 -1.53 1.85 7.03
N GLU A 127 -0.32 2.21 6.55
CA GLU A 127 0.65 1.25 6.03
C GLU A 127 1.18 0.33 7.15
N GLU A 128 1.45 0.87 8.34
CA GLU A 128 1.87 0.07 9.49
C GLU A 128 0.76 -0.87 9.97
N ASP A 129 -0.50 -0.42 9.99
CA ASP A 129 -1.64 -1.27 10.35
C ASP A 129 -1.79 -2.44 9.34
N HIS A 130 -1.57 -2.17 8.06
CA HIS A 130 -1.61 -3.22 7.03
C HIS A 130 -0.42 -4.17 7.13
N LEU A 131 0.76 -3.65 7.39
CA LEU A 131 1.97 -4.45 7.63
C LEU A 131 1.72 -5.44 8.79
N ASP A 132 1.18 -4.96 9.90
CA ASP A 132 0.86 -5.77 11.06
C ASP A 132 -0.16 -6.87 10.73
N TRP A 133 -1.18 -6.54 9.95
CA TRP A 133 -2.15 -7.53 9.48
C TRP A 133 -1.49 -8.63 8.65
N LEU A 134 -0.63 -8.27 7.71
CA LEU A 134 0.09 -9.24 6.87
C LEU A 134 1.01 -10.14 7.69
N GLU A 135 1.75 -9.57 8.63
CA GLU A 135 2.60 -10.35 9.54
C GLU A 135 1.75 -11.33 10.36
N THR A 136 0.59 -10.89 10.84
CA THR A 136 -0.35 -11.74 11.57
C THR A 136 -0.84 -12.91 10.73
N GLN A 137 -1.21 -12.67 9.45
CA GLN A 137 -1.64 -13.75 8.56
C GLN A 137 -0.52 -14.77 8.34
N LEU A 138 0.69 -14.30 8.08
CA LEU A 138 1.85 -15.17 7.86
C LEU A 138 2.21 -15.97 9.10
N ASP A 139 2.12 -15.38 10.29
CA ASP A 139 2.33 -16.07 11.56
C ASP A 139 1.29 -17.18 11.76
N GLN A 140 0.03 -16.91 11.43
CA GLN A 140 -1.01 -17.94 11.49
C GLN A 140 -0.73 -19.10 10.53
N VAL A 141 -0.32 -18.79 9.30
CA VAL A 141 0.06 -19.85 8.33
C VAL A 141 1.19 -20.71 8.88
N GLU A 142 2.19 -20.10 9.51
CA GLU A 142 3.30 -20.85 10.12
C GLU A 142 2.85 -21.73 11.27
N GLN A 143 1.95 -21.25 12.13
CA GLN A 143 1.52 -21.95 13.34
C GLN A 143 0.53 -23.08 13.05
N ILE A 144 -0.44 -22.87 12.14
CA ILE A 144 -1.53 -23.82 11.89
C ILE A 144 -1.46 -24.50 10.52
N GLY A 145 -0.54 -24.08 9.66
CA GLY A 145 -0.39 -24.59 8.30
C GLY A 145 -1.33 -23.92 7.31
N ILE A 146 -0.93 -23.92 6.03
CA ILE A 146 -1.65 -23.21 4.98
C ILE A 146 -3.06 -23.80 4.75
N GLN A 147 -3.23 -25.11 4.86
CA GLN A 147 -4.51 -25.74 4.59
C GLN A 147 -5.58 -25.35 5.63
N ILE A 148 -5.22 -25.35 6.92
CA ILE A 148 -6.14 -24.91 7.97
C ILE A 148 -6.40 -23.42 7.85
N PHE A 149 -5.37 -22.62 7.59
CA PHE A 149 -5.51 -21.19 7.37
C PHE A 149 -6.53 -20.90 6.24
N LEU A 150 -6.38 -21.56 5.10
CA LEU A 150 -7.27 -21.35 3.95
C LEU A 150 -8.71 -21.78 4.23
N SER A 151 -8.90 -22.84 5.04
CA SER A 151 -10.25 -23.28 5.42
C SER A 151 -11.02 -22.22 6.22
N GLN A 152 -10.32 -21.35 6.92
CA GLN A 152 -10.91 -20.25 7.67
C GLN A 152 -11.21 -19.01 6.79
N GLN A 153 -10.80 -19.00 5.54
CA GLN A 153 -11.04 -17.89 4.62
C GLN A 153 -12.29 -18.08 3.75
N ILE A 154 -12.89 -19.24 3.80
CA ILE A 154 -14.13 -19.57 3.09
C ILE A 154 -15.30 -19.03 3.91
N GLU A 155 -16.08 -18.12 3.33
CA GLU A 155 -17.31 -17.59 3.95
C GLU A 155 -18.53 -18.37 3.45
N ASP A 156 -19.48 -18.58 4.34
CA ASP A 156 -20.76 -19.19 4.02
C ASP A 156 -21.69 -18.21 3.27
#